data_baf3155bfa2d7ef3c4433416e338073d
#
_entry.id   baf3155bfa2d7ef3c4433416e338073d
#
_cell.length_a   1.000
_cell.length_b   1.000
_cell.length_c   1.000
_cell.angle_alpha   90.00
_cell.angle_beta   90.00
_cell.angle_gamma   90.00
#
_symmetry.space_group_name_H-M   'P 1'
#
loop_
_entity.id
_entity.type
_entity.pdbx_description
1 polymer ?
#
loop_
_entity_poly.entity_id
_entity_poly.type
_entity_poly.pdbx_seq_one_letter_code
_entity_poly.pdbx_strand_id
1 'polypeptide(L)'
;MPPLLASRIERAMTFYHRQVKKGRPAPKLVFSGGQGGDEKLPESVAMQRYAIDHGIPVEQTLTEEKSVNTLQNMQFSKQIIEADTDKDKPRIIFSTNNYHTFRAGLFAKQAHLKADGIGAKTSKYFLPNATIREFIAILSMKRHQLLFVTICSLLFAILAVLLNHLN
;
A
#
# COMPACT_ATOMS: atom_id res chain seq x y z
N MET A 1 -3.19 0.99 20.34
CA MET A 1 -2.73 0.93 18.94
C MET A 1 -1.70 -0.19 18.79
N PRO A 2 -1.86 -1.16 17.87
CA PRO A 2 -0.85 -2.18 17.60
C PRO A 2 0.47 -1.58 17.10
N PRO A 3 1.64 -2.09 17.54
CA PRO A 3 2.94 -1.47 17.23
C PRO A 3 3.25 -1.33 15.73
N LEU A 4 2.86 -2.31 14.91
CA LEU A 4 3.04 -2.26 13.46
C LEU A 4 2.18 -1.17 12.81
N LEU A 5 0.99 -0.93 13.33
CA LEU A 5 0.11 0.12 12.84
C LEU A 5 0.64 1.49 13.27
N ALA A 6 1.02 1.65 14.54
CA ALA A 6 1.63 2.87 15.04
C ALA A 6 2.85 3.28 14.20
N SER A 7 3.74 2.34 13.87
CA SER A 7 4.94 2.63 13.09
C SER A 7 4.65 3.20 11.70
N ARG A 8 3.54 2.80 11.04
CA ARG A 8 3.11 3.36 9.75
C ARG A 8 2.66 4.80 9.89
N ILE A 9 1.89 5.09 10.96
CA ILE A 9 1.39 6.44 11.24
C ILE A 9 2.55 7.36 11.57
N GLU A 10 3.45 6.95 12.46
CA GLU A 10 4.65 7.71 12.84
C GLU A 10 5.54 8.00 11.63
N ARG A 11 5.64 7.07 10.68
CA ARG A 11 6.36 7.29 9.42
C ARG A 11 5.71 8.39 8.57
N ALA A 12 4.37 8.39 8.47
CA ALA A 12 3.62 9.43 7.77
C ALA A 12 3.75 10.78 8.48
N MET A 13 3.63 10.81 9.81
CA MET A 13 3.80 12.03 10.63
C MET A 13 5.21 12.61 10.52
N THR A 14 6.24 11.75 10.51
CA THR A 14 7.63 12.18 10.28
C THR A 14 7.78 12.86 8.91
N PHE A 15 7.12 12.33 7.88
CA PHE A 15 7.10 12.97 6.57
C PHE A 15 6.37 14.31 6.62
N TYR A 16 5.19 14.38 7.25
CA TYR A 16 4.40 15.59 7.45
C TYR A 16 5.24 16.70 8.07
N HIS A 17 5.79 16.46 9.26
CA HIS A 17 6.60 17.45 9.98
C HIS A 17 7.83 17.91 9.20
N ARG A 18 8.45 17.00 8.43
CA ARG A 18 9.58 17.33 7.56
C ARG A 18 9.17 18.28 6.42
N GLN A 19 7.96 18.16 5.86
CA GLN A 19 7.46 19.09 4.84
C GLN A 19 7.20 20.47 5.45
N VAL A 20 6.49 20.53 6.57
CA VAL A 20 6.19 21.76 7.29
C VAL A 20 7.49 22.49 7.71
N LYS A 21 8.46 21.76 8.28
CA LYS A 21 9.77 22.33 8.67
C LYS A 21 10.54 22.92 7.48
N LYS A 22 10.30 22.44 6.26
CA LYS A 22 10.90 22.97 5.02
C LYS A 22 10.13 24.15 4.43
N GLY A 23 9.14 24.69 5.13
CA GLY A 23 8.28 25.79 4.64
C GLY A 23 7.37 25.37 3.46
N ARG A 24 7.13 24.08 3.27
CA ARG A 24 6.20 23.59 2.25
C ARG A 24 4.78 23.55 2.79
N PRO A 25 3.75 23.63 1.91
CA PRO A 25 2.37 23.41 2.34
C PRO A 25 2.24 22.13 3.15
N ALA A 26 1.49 22.18 4.24
CA ALA A 26 1.22 21.03 5.08
C ALA A 26 0.48 19.95 4.26
N PRO A 27 0.98 18.70 4.20
CA PRO A 27 0.28 17.63 3.50
C PRO A 27 -1.01 17.27 4.24
N LYS A 28 -2.08 16.90 3.53
CA LYS A 28 -3.20 16.17 4.13
C LYS A 28 -2.86 14.71 4.32
N LEU A 29 -3.30 14.14 5.45
CA LEU A 29 -3.15 12.73 5.79
C LEU A 29 -4.49 12.02 5.63
N VAL A 30 -4.56 11.04 4.73
CA VAL A 30 -5.72 10.16 4.57
C VAL A 30 -5.43 8.85 5.30
N PHE A 31 -6.20 8.56 6.33
CA PHE A 31 -6.16 7.28 7.04
C PHE A 31 -7.20 6.35 6.42
N SER A 32 -6.76 5.19 5.95
CA SER A 32 -7.62 4.24 5.23
C SER A 32 -7.60 2.87 5.88
N GLY A 33 -8.76 2.35 6.15
CA GLY A 33 -9.01 1.05 6.75
C GLY A 33 -10.40 1.00 7.38
N GLY A 34 -11.20 0.04 6.94
CA GLY A 34 -12.55 -0.18 7.47
C GLY A 34 -12.54 -0.87 8.83
N GLN A 35 -13.71 -1.29 9.27
CA GLN A 35 -13.90 -1.97 10.54
C GLN A 35 -13.74 -3.49 10.35
N GLY A 36 -12.80 -4.10 11.06
CA GLY A 36 -12.71 -5.56 11.19
C GLY A 36 -13.85 -6.14 12.04
N GLY A 37 -14.12 -7.44 11.87
CA GLY A 37 -15.26 -8.10 12.54
C GLY A 37 -15.27 -7.98 14.06
N ASP A 38 -14.08 -7.90 14.68
CA ASP A 38 -13.92 -7.82 16.14
C ASP A 38 -13.55 -6.41 16.64
N GLU A 39 -13.50 -5.43 15.75
CA GLU A 39 -13.07 -4.07 16.08
C GLU A 39 -14.26 -3.19 16.45
N LYS A 40 -14.10 -2.38 17.51
CA LYS A 40 -15.13 -1.43 17.96
C LYS A 40 -15.23 -0.19 17.08
N LEU A 41 -14.19 0.11 16.31
CA LEU A 41 -14.06 1.30 15.46
C LEU A 41 -13.32 0.92 14.17
N PRO A 42 -13.58 1.61 13.04
CA PRO A 42 -12.76 1.50 11.85
C PRO A 42 -11.27 1.77 12.14
N GLU A 43 -10.38 1.01 11.53
CA GLU A 43 -8.92 1.18 11.71
C GLU A 43 -8.49 2.61 11.37
N SER A 44 -9.06 3.21 10.33
CA SER A 44 -8.84 4.60 9.91
C SER A 44 -9.13 5.62 11.00
N VAL A 45 -10.25 5.47 11.73
CA VAL A 45 -10.63 6.36 12.84
C VAL A 45 -9.66 6.24 14.01
N ALA A 46 -9.25 5.00 14.32
CA ALA A 46 -8.25 4.77 15.36
C ALA A 46 -6.89 5.37 15.00
N MET A 47 -6.48 5.27 13.72
CA MET A 47 -5.25 5.89 13.20
C MET A 47 -5.31 7.41 13.24
N GLN A 48 -6.43 8.00 12.83
CA GLN A 48 -6.64 9.45 12.86
C GLN A 48 -6.52 9.99 14.28
N ARG A 49 -7.22 9.38 15.25
CA ARG A 49 -7.14 9.77 16.66
C ARG A 49 -5.71 9.74 17.17
N TYR A 50 -4.99 8.66 16.88
CA TYR A 50 -3.58 8.54 17.24
C TYR A 50 -2.74 9.69 16.68
N ALA A 51 -2.93 10.06 15.42
CA ALA A 51 -2.19 11.16 14.79
C ALA A 51 -2.53 12.52 15.40
N ILE A 52 -3.81 12.78 15.70
CA ILE A 52 -4.26 14.01 16.36
C ILE A 52 -3.68 14.11 17.76
N ASP A 53 -3.71 13.03 18.54
CA ASP A 53 -3.11 12.98 19.90
C ASP A 53 -1.59 13.26 19.87
N HIS A 54 -0.94 13.02 18.72
CA HIS A 54 0.49 13.28 18.51
C HIS A 54 0.78 14.56 17.71
N GLY A 55 -0.17 15.50 17.67
CA GLY A 55 0.04 16.87 17.20
C GLY A 55 -0.21 17.10 15.71
N ILE A 56 -0.91 16.22 15.02
CA ILE A 56 -1.42 16.53 13.67
C ILE A 56 -2.74 17.28 13.81
N PRO A 57 -2.90 18.48 13.19
CA PRO A 57 -4.17 19.21 13.19
C PRO A 57 -5.29 18.41 12.54
N VAL A 58 -6.48 18.41 13.13
CA VAL A 58 -7.64 17.63 12.64
C VAL A 58 -8.03 18.01 11.21
N GLU A 59 -7.92 19.27 10.85
CA GLU A 59 -8.19 19.82 9.51
C GLU A 59 -7.22 19.34 8.42
N GLN A 60 -6.08 18.74 8.83
CA GLN A 60 -5.12 18.08 7.95
C GLN A 60 -5.34 16.58 7.85
N THR A 61 -6.45 16.06 8.37
CA THR A 61 -6.74 14.63 8.41
C THR A 61 -8.06 14.29 7.74
N LEU A 62 -8.09 13.16 7.03
CA LEU A 62 -9.28 12.56 6.41
C LEU A 62 -9.32 11.07 6.74
N THR A 63 -10.51 10.46 6.82
CA THR A 63 -10.69 9.02 7.04
C THR A 63 -11.38 8.36 5.87
N GLU A 64 -10.98 7.14 5.57
CA GLU A 64 -11.60 6.19 4.66
C GLU A 64 -11.95 4.93 5.46
N GLU A 65 -13.24 4.64 5.62
CA GLU A 65 -13.76 3.67 6.62
C GLU A 65 -14.42 2.43 6.00
N LYS A 66 -14.46 2.33 4.65
CA LYS A 66 -15.24 1.31 3.94
C LYS A 66 -14.41 0.16 3.40
N SER A 67 -13.12 0.35 3.29
CA SER A 67 -12.21 -0.63 2.69
C SER A 67 -12.03 -1.86 3.57
N VAL A 68 -12.03 -3.04 2.95
CA VAL A 68 -11.79 -4.33 3.62
C VAL A 68 -10.52 -5.03 3.13
N ASN A 69 -9.78 -4.42 2.21
CA ASN A 69 -8.50 -4.94 1.70
C ASN A 69 -7.63 -3.82 1.10
N THR A 70 -6.36 -4.13 0.86
CA THR A 70 -5.38 -3.14 0.40
C THR A 70 -5.74 -2.49 -0.96
N LEU A 71 -6.36 -3.22 -1.88
CA LEU A 71 -6.79 -2.64 -3.15
C LEU A 71 -7.88 -1.59 -2.93
N GLN A 72 -8.88 -1.92 -2.12
CA GLN A 72 -9.95 -0.98 -1.76
C GLN A 72 -9.41 0.23 -0.98
N ASN A 73 -8.42 0.04 -0.08
CA ASN A 73 -7.74 1.17 0.57
C ASN A 73 -7.23 2.18 -0.47
N MET A 74 -6.57 1.70 -1.52
CA MET A 74 -6.04 2.56 -2.58
C MET A 74 -7.15 3.21 -3.43
N GLN A 75 -8.19 2.43 -3.79
CA GLN A 75 -9.30 2.91 -4.60
C GLN A 75 -10.13 3.99 -3.88
N PHE A 76 -10.51 3.72 -2.62
CA PHE A 76 -11.35 4.64 -1.86
C PHE A 76 -10.59 5.86 -1.36
N SER A 77 -9.31 5.69 -0.97
CA SER A 77 -8.45 6.85 -0.70
C SER A 77 -8.30 7.75 -1.91
N LYS A 78 -8.18 7.19 -3.13
CA LYS A 78 -8.13 7.96 -4.36
C LYS A 78 -9.37 8.84 -4.51
N GLN A 79 -10.58 8.27 -4.30
CA GLN A 79 -11.84 9.01 -4.39
C GLN A 79 -11.90 10.17 -3.39
N ILE A 80 -11.46 9.94 -2.14
CA ILE A 80 -11.41 10.99 -1.11
C ILE A 80 -10.42 12.10 -1.50
N ILE A 81 -9.23 11.74 -1.99
CA ILE A 81 -8.22 12.70 -2.42
C ILE A 81 -8.72 13.54 -3.60
N GLU A 82 -9.36 12.91 -4.59
CA GLU A 82 -9.91 13.59 -5.75
C GLU A 82 -11.07 14.54 -5.37
N ALA A 83 -11.86 14.19 -4.36
CA ALA A 83 -12.95 15.04 -3.86
C ALA A 83 -12.46 16.22 -3.00
N ASP A 84 -11.31 16.08 -2.33
CA ASP A 84 -10.77 17.08 -1.41
C ASP A 84 -9.79 18.08 -2.07
N THR A 85 -9.36 17.80 -3.30
CA THR A 85 -8.36 18.66 -3.96
C THR A 85 -8.87 19.24 -5.27
N ASP A 86 -8.67 20.54 -5.45
CA ASP A 86 -8.90 21.23 -6.73
C ASP A 86 -7.72 21.08 -7.72
N LYS A 87 -6.69 20.34 -7.32
CA LYS A 87 -5.50 20.10 -8.17
C LYS A 87 -5.69 18.87 -9.03
N ASP A 88 -5.56 19.03 -10.33
CA ASP A 88 -5.68 17.93 -11.31
C ASP A 88 -4.75 16.75 -11.04
N LYS A 89 -3.60 16.95 -10.39
CA LYS A 89 -2.58 15.92 -10.12
C LYS A 89 -1.88 16.15 -8.79
N PRO A 90 -2.50 15.81 -7.67
CA PRO A 90 -1.82 15.91 -6.38
C PRO A 90 -0.65 14.92 -6.32
N ARG A 91 0.45 15.32 -5.67
CA ARG A 91 1.55 14.40 -5.39
C ARG A 91 1.20 13.55 -4.17
N ILE A 92 1.04 12.26 -4.37
CA ILE A 92 0.56 11.32 -3.36
C ILE A 92 1.70 10.44 -2.87
N ILE A 93 1.74 10.20 -1.56
CA ILE A 93 2.65 9.27 -0.92
C ILE A 93 1.83 8.38 0.02
N PHE A 94 1.98 7.06 -0.09
CA PHE A 94 1.41 6.14 0.88
C PHE A 94 2.45 5.64 1.87
N SER A 95 2.06 5.47 3.14
CA SER A 95 2.87 4.92 4.21
C SER A 95 2.39 3.51 4.58
N THR A 96 3.30 2.55 4.61
CA THR A 96 3.04 1.18 5.06
C THR A 96 4.30 0.55 5.66
N ASN A 97 4.23 -0.70 6.13
CA ASN A 97 5.44 -1.38 6.60
C ASN A 97 6.39 -1.69 5.42
N ASN A 98 7.69 -1.67 5.67
CA ASN A 98 8.72 -1.82 4.63
C ASN A 98 8.55 -3.10 3.79
N TYR A 99 8.25 -4.25 4.42
CA TYR A 99 8.02 -5.52 3.71
C TYR A 99 6.79 -5.48 2.79
N HIS A 100 5.80 -4.65 3.09
CA HIS A 100 4.54 -4.54 2.34
C HIS A 100 4.57 -3.50 1.22
N THR A 101 5.57 -2.61 1.19
CA THR A 101 5.62 -1.44 0.29
C THR A 101 5.51 -1.84 -1.18
N PHE A 102 6.18 -2.92 -1.59
CA PHE A 102 6.14 -3.38 -2.99
C PHE A 102 4.75 -3.83 -3.41
N ARG A 103 4.08 -4.70 -2.62
CA ARG A 103 2.73 -5.17 -2.92
C ARG A 103 1.69 -4.04 -2.85
N ALA A 104 1.81 -3.13 -1.90
CA ALA A 104 0.98 -1.93 -1.82
C ALA A 104 1.15 -1.05 -3.08
N GLY A 105 2.37 -0.91 -3.60
CA GLY A 105 2.63 -0.21 -4.87
C GLY A 105 1.98 -0.88 -6.08
N LEU A 106 1.92 -2.23 -6.13
CA LEU A 106 1.17 -2.94 -7.16
C LEU A 106 -0.34 -2.66 -7.07
N PHE A 107 -0.90 -2.59 -5.87
CA PHE A 107 -2.30 -2.22 -5.68
C PHE A 107 -2.57 -0.75 -6.01
N ALA A 108 -1.67 0.17 -5.67
CA ALA A 108 -1.77 1.57 -6.10
C ALA A 108 -1.82 1.68 -7.63
N LYS A 109 -0.95 0.95 -8.33
CA LYS A 109 -0.97 0.88 -9.81
C LYS A 109 -2.29 0.30 -10.34
N GLN A 110 -2.81 -0.77 -9.73
CA GLN A 110 -4.09 -1.38 -10.11
C GLN A 110 -5.28 -0.45 -9.87
N ALA A 111 -5.23 0.37 -8.80
CA ALA A 111 -6.21 1.41 -8.50
C ALA A 111 -6.05 2.67 -9.39
N HIS A 112 -5.09 2.69 -10.32
CA HIS A 112 -4.72 3.88 -11.09
C HIS A 112 -4.41 5.10 -10.20
N LEU A 113 -3.82 4.84 -9.02
CA LEU A 113 -3.34 5.86 -8.09
C LEU A 113 -1.84 6.05 -8.31
N LYS A 114 -1.44 7.21 -8.84
CA LYS A 114 -0.02 7.58 -8.96
C LYS A 114 0.50 8.03 -7.60
N ALA A 115 1.12 7.11 -6.88
CA ALA A 115 1.63 7.36 -5.53
C ALA A 115 2.98 6.67 -5.30
N ASP A 116 3.85 7.34 -4.55
CA ASP A 116 5.12 6.80 -4.09
C ASP A 116 4.96 6.14 -2.70
N GLY A 117 5.65 5.04 -2.46
CA GLY A 117 5.59 4.31 -1.19
C GLY A 117 6.71 4.69 -0.23
N ILE A 118 6.38 4.91 1.02
CA ILE A 118 7.36 5.02 2.11
C ILE A 118 7.14 3.90 3.13
N GLY A 119 8.23 3.14 3.41
CA GLY A 119 8.21 2.02 4.35
C GLY A 119 8.48 2.46 5.78
N ALA A 120 7.65 2.03 6.72
CA ALA A 120 7.92 2.07 8.15
C ALA A 120 8.80 0.89 8.55
N LYS A 121 9.71 1.11 9.50
CA LYS A 121 10.59 0.05 10.01
C LYS A 121 9.79 -1.05 10.71
N THR A 122 10.13 -2.29 10.42
CA THR A 122 9.59 -3.47 11.09
C THR A 122 10.70 -4.15 11.88
N SER A 123 10.36 -4.69 13.05
CA SER A 123 11.30 -5.46 13.85
C SER A 123 11.89 -6.62 13.03
N LYS A 124 13.21 -6.85 13.16
CA LYS A 124 13.92 -7.92 12.46
C LYS A 124 13.33 -9.31 12.74
N TYR A 125 12.74 -9.50 13.90
CA TYR A 125 12.06 -10.75 14.28
C TYR A 125 10.90 -11.11 13.35
N PHE A 126 10.10 -10.12 12.93
CA PHE A 126 8.93 -10.36 12.08
C PHE A 126 9.27 -10.37 10.57
N LEU A 127 10.43 -9.85 10.17
CA LEU A 127 10.77 -9.68 8.76
C LEU A 127 10.78 -10.98 7.94
N PRO A 128 11.37 -12.11 8.40
CA PRO A 128 11.42 -13.34 7.59
C PRO A 128 10.02 -13.83 7.24
N ASN A 129 9.15 -14.01 8.24
CA ASN A 129 7.78 -14.47 8.03
C ASN A 129 6.96 -13.50 7.18
N ALA A 130 7.10 -12.19 7.44
CA ALA A 130 6.43 -11.17 6.66
C ALA A 130 6.86 -11.19 5.19
N THR A 131 8.17 -11.34 4.92
CA THR A 131 8.71 -11.40 3.56
C THR A 131 8.22 -12.62 2.79
N ILE A 132 8.22 -13.80 3.41
CA ILE A 132 7.69 -15.04 2.81
C ILE A 132 6.21 -14.88 2.47
N ARG A 133 5.41 -14.34 3.40
CA ARG A 133 3.99 -14.08 3.18
C ARG A 133 3.75 -13.11 2.01
N GLU A 134 4.49 -12.03 1.93
CA GLU A 134 4.41 -11.06 0.83
C GLU A 134 4.81 -11.69 -0.51
N PHE A 135 5.86 -12.52 -0.52
CA PHE A 135 6.29 -13.25 -1.71
C PHE A 135 5.19 -14.18 -2.22
N ILE A 136 4.60 -15.00 -1.33
CA ILE A 136 3.47 -15.90 -1.68
C ILE A 136 2.28 -15.08 -2.21
N ALA A 137 1.95 -13.96 -1.56
CA ALA A 137 0.87 -13.10 -2.00
C ALA A 137 1.10 -12.53 -3.41
N ILE A 138 2.34 -12.13 -3.74
CA ILE A 138 2.71 -11.62 -5.07
C ILE A 138 2.63 -12.74 -6.12
N LEU A 139 3.11 -13.94 -5.81
CA LEU A 139 2.97 -15.11 -6.70
C LEU A 139 1.50 -15.40 -6.99
N SER A 140 0.65 -15.38 -5.95
CA SER A 140 -0.80 -15.57 -6.10
C SER A 140 -1.44 -14.50 -7.00
N MET A 141 -1.06 -13.23 -6.83
CA MET A 141 -1.54 -12.14 -7.69
C MET A 141 -1.13 -12.31 -9.15
N LYS A 142 0.03 -12.92 -9.42
CA LYS A 142 0.64 -13.10 -10.74
C LYS A 142 0.45 -14.51 -11.32
N ARG A 143 -0.32 -15.38 -10.65
CA ARG A 143 -0.45 -16.80 -11.01
C ARG A 143 -0.76 -17.05 -12.49
N HIS A 144 -1.68 -16.29 -13.07
CA HIS A 144 -2.04 -16.47 -14.49
C HIS A 144 -0.91 -16.06 -15.44
N GLN A 145 -0.16 -15.01 -15.10
CA GLN A 145 1.01 -14.60 -15.89
C GLN A 145 2.14 -15.63 -15.79
N LEU A 146 2.38 -16.18 -14.59
CA LEU A 146 3.37 -17.23 -14.39
C LEU A 146 2.98 -18.51 -15.16
N LEU A 147 1.72 -18.93 -15.08
CA LEU A 147 1.19 -20.07 -15.82
C LEU A 147 1.35 -19.88 -17.33
N PHE A 148 1.00 -18.71 -17.84
CA PHE A 148 1.16 -18.39 -19.28
C PHE A 148 2.63 -18.49 -19.72
N VAL A 149 3.56 -17.90 -18.98
CA VAL A 149 5.01 -17.98 -19.29
C VAL A 149 5.49 -19.43 -19.26
N THR A 150 5.06 -20.21 -18.27
CA THR A 150 5.43 -21.64 -18.17
C THR A 150 4.93 -22.43 -19.37
N ILE A 151 3.67 -22.23 -19.78
CA ILE A 151 3.10 -22.91 -20.97
C ILE A 151 3.87 -22.53 -22.22
N CYS A 152 4.13 -21.23 -22.45
CA CYS A 152 4.89 -20.77 -23.62
C CYS A 152 6.30 -21.37 -23.64
N SER A 153 6.98 -21.44 -22.50
CA SER A 153 8.31 -22.05 -22.39
C SER A 153 8.31 -23.54 -22.71
N LEU A 154 7.30 -24.28 -22.24
CA LEU A 154 7.14 -25.70 -22.54
C LEU A 154 6.85 -25.93 -24.03
N LEU A 155 5.96 -25.14 -24.64
CA LEU A 155 5.66 -25.23 -26.07
C LEU A 155 6.90 -24.92 -26.92
N PHE A 156 7.69 -23.92 -26.54
CA PHE A 156 8.95 -23.61 -27.21
C PHE A 156 9.95 -24.75 -27.10
N ALA A 157 10.11 -25.35 -25.93
CA ALA A 157 10.99 -26.50 -25.74
C ALA A 157 10.57 -27.70 -26.58
N ILE A 158 9.26 -28.03 -26.63
CA ILE A 158 8.71 -29.10 -27.46
C ILE A 158 9.00 -28.84 -28.95
N LEU A 159 8.73 -27.62 -29.41
CA LEU A 159 9.00 -27.22 -30.80
C LEU A 159 10.48 -27.37 -31.15
N ALA A 160 11.38 -26.94 -30.28
CA ALA A 160 12.83 -27.06 -30.48
C ALA A 160 13.27 -28.54 -30.63
N VAL A 161 12.71 -29.44 -29.78
CA VAL A 161 12.99 -30.89 -29.88
C VAL A 161 12.45 -31.47 -31.20
N LEU A 162 11.23 -31.10 -31.61
CA LEU A 162 10.65 -31.59 -32.87
C LEU A 162 11.46 -31.15 -34.07
N LEU A 163 11.91 -29.88 -34.12
CA LEU A 163 12.74 -29.34 -35.20
C LEU A 163 14.11 -30.05 -35.27
N ASN A 164 14.68 -30.40 -34.11
CA ASN A 164 15.95 -31.11 -34.05
C ASN A 164 15.81 -32.60 -34.52
N HIS A 165 14.64 -33.18 -34.39
CA HIS A 165 14.37 -34.55 -34.88
C HIS A 165 14.04 -34.59 -36.38
N LEU A 166 13.66 -33.48 -37.00
CA LEU A 166 13.33 -33.40 -38.43
C LEU A 166 14.54 -33.01 -39.32
N ASN A 167 15.66 -32.61 -38.71
CA ASN A 167 16.95 -32.36 -39.36
C ASN A 167 17.91 -33.52 -39.14
#